data_3e2c00f5a2ebb7639ee64d4528c102fb
#
_entry.id   3e2c00f5a2ebb7639ee64d4528c102fb
#
_cell.length_a   1.000
_cell.length_b   1.000
_cell.length_c   1.000
_cell.angle_alpha   90.00
_cell.angle_beta   90.00
_cell.angle_gamma   90.00
#
_symmetry.space_group_name_H-M   'P 1'
#
loop_
_entity.id
_entity.type
_entity.pdbx_description
1 polymer ?
#
loop_
_entity_poly.entity_id
_entity_poly.type
_entity_poly.pdbx_seq_one_letter_code
_entity_poly.pdbx_strand_id
1 'polypeptide(L)' 'MSLKVTLMKSPIASLPKHKATVAALGLKKVGQTVLKPDTAAIRGQLFAVKHMVKVEEVNE' A
#
# COMPACT_ATOMS: atom_id res chain seq x y z
N MET A 1 -2.06 -16.73 -1.91
CA MET A 1 -2.26 -15.54 -2.77
C MET A 1 -1.67 -14.32 -2.08
N SER A 2 -1.04 -13.46 -2.85
CA SER A 2 -0.41 -12.26 -2.33
C SER A 2 -0.93 -11.04 -3.06
N LEU A 3 -0.75 -9.88 -2.45
CA LEU A 3 -1.10 -8.60 -3.07
C LEU A 3 0.18 -7.84 -3.36
N LYS A 4 0.32 -7.39 -4.60
CA LYS A 4 1.44 -6.56 -5.02
C LYS A 4 0.99 -5.11 -4.92
N VAL A 5 1.64 -4.35 -4.05
CA VAL A 5 1.28 -2.97 -3.76
C VAL A 5 2.38 -2.06 -4.25
N THR A 6 2.04 -1.14 -5.13
CA THR A 6 2.97 -0.17 -5.70
C THR A 6 2.55 1.24 -5.28
N LEU A 7 3.48 1.98 -4.71
CA LEU A 7 3.20 3.37 -4.32
C LEU A 7 3.20 4.27 -5.55
N MET A 8 2.05 4.88 -5.83
CA MET A 8 1.87 5.70 -7.03
C MET A 8 1.99 7.19 -6.75
N LYS A 9 1.71 7.62 -5.52
CA LYS A 9 1.76 9.03 -5.14
C LYS A 9 2.62 9.20 -3.90
N SER A 10 3.30 10.34 -3.81
CA SER A 10 4.15 10.63 -2.65
C SER A 10 3.32 10.75 -1.37
N PRO A 11 3.74 10.07 -0.28
CA PRO A 11 3.06 10.20 1.00
C PRO A 11 3.25 11.56 1.66
N ILE A 12 4.18 12.37 1.17
CA ILE A 12 4.47 13.68 1.75
C ILE A 12 3.25 14.60 1.65
N ALA A 13 2.47 14.48 0.57
CA ALA A 13 1.27 15.29 0.35
C ALA A 13 0.03 14.70 1.03
N SER A 14 0.17 13.59 1.76
CA SER A 14 -0.96 12.89 2.37
C SER A 14 -1.20 13.35 3.80
N LEU A 15 -2.40 13.03 4.31
CA LEU A 15 -2.69 13.19 5.72
C LEU A 15 -1.73 12.32 6.53
N PRO A 16 -1.35 12.76 7.75
CA PRO A 16 -0.46 11.97 8.61
C PRO A 16 -0.94 10.53 8.82
N LYS A 17 -2.24 10.35 8.88
CA LYS A 17 -2.87 9.04 9.02
C LYS A 17 -2.52 8.12 7.84
N HIS A 18 -2.63 8.61 6.62
CA HIS A 18 -2.31 7.84 5.42
C HIS A 18 -0.81 7.59 5.31
N LYS A 19 -0.03 8.58 5.68
CA LYS A 19 1.43 8.47 5.69
C LYS A 19 1.87 7.34 6.63
N ALA A 20 1.27 7.27 7.81
CA ALA A 20 1.57 6.20 8.77
C ALA A 20 1.18 4.82 8.21
N THR A 21 0.03 4.73 7.54
CA THR A 21 -0.42 3.47 6.93
C THR A 21 0.52 3.03 5.82
N VAL A 22 0.95 3.96 4.97
CA VAL A 22 1.89 3.66 3.88
C VAL A 22 3.23 3.21 4.46
N ALA A 23 3.70 3.85 5.52
CA ALA A 23 4.94 3.45 6.19
C ALA A 23 4.81 2.06 6.80
N ALA A 24 3.66 1.74 7.39
CA ALA A 24 3.40 0.41 7.96
C ALA A 24 3.41 -0.68 6.88
N LEU A 25 3.03 -0.34 5.65
CA LEU A 25 3.10 -1.26 4.52
C LEU A 25 4.53 -1.43 3.99
N GLY A 26 5.46 -0.60 4.43
CA GLY A 26 6.85 -0.66 3.99
C GLY A 26 7.14 0.17 2.76
N LEU A 27 6.22 1.01 2.34
CA LEU A 27 6.39 1.88 1.18
C LEU A 27 6.94 3.23 1.61
N LYS A 28 8.06 3.63 1.03
CA LYS A 28 8.72 4.89 1.39
C LYS A 28 8.87 5.84 0.21
N LYS A 29 8.94 5.31 -1.00
CA LYS A 29 9.17 6.10 -2.22
C LYS A 29 8.14 5.76 -3.28
N VAL A 30 7.82 6.75 -4.10
CA VAL A 30 6.96 6.54 -5.27
C VAL A 30 7.62 5.52 -6.20
N GLY A 31 6.83 4.59 -6.67
CA GLY A 31 7.31 3.52 -7.54
C GLY A 31 7.80 2.29 -6.80
N GLN A 32 7.92 2.36 -5.48
CA GLN A 32 8.32 1.21 -4.69
C GLN A 32 7.20 0.17 -4.67
N THR A 33 7.55 -1.09 -4.77
CA THR A 33 6.60 -2.19 -4.79
C THR A 33 6.91 -3.15 -3.65
N VAL A 34 5.86 -3.65 -2.99
CA VAL A 34 5.99 -4.67 -1.94
C VAL A 34 4.95 -5.75 -2.15
N LEU A 35 5.25 -6.95 -1.67
CA LEU A 35 4.29 -8.05 -1.63
C LEU A 35 3.78 -8.19 -0.20
N LYS A 36 2.47 -8.29 -0.08
CA LYS A 36 1.81 -8.47 1.22
C LYS A 36 0.84 -9.64 1.13
N PRO A 37 0.62 -10.35 2.24
CA PRO A 37 -0.37 -11.42 2.26
C PRO A 37 -1.77 -10.85 2.06
N ASP A 38 -2.63 -11.63 1.43
CA ASP A 38 -4.02 -11.24 1.20
C ASP A 38 -4.84 -11.56 2.46
N THR A 39 -4.81 -10.65 3.40
CA THR A 39 -5.54 -10.78 4.66
C THR A 39 -6.48 -9.60 4.86
N ALA A 40 -7.47 -9.78 5.73
CA ALA A 40 -8.42 -8.71 6.03
C ALA A 40 -7.72 -7.47 6.60
N ALA A 41 -6.68 -7.67 7.42
CA ALA A 41 -5.91 -6.55 7.99
C ALA A 41 -5.22 -5.75 6.89
N ILE A 42 -4.55 -6.43 5.95
CA ILE A 42 -3.86 -5.78 4.85
C ILE A 42 -4.86 -5.10 3.90
N ARG A 43 -5.97 -5.77 3.60
CA ARG A 43 -7.00 -5.18 2.75
C ARG A 43 -7.57 -3.91 3.36
N GLY A 44 -7.77 -3.88 4.67
CA GLY A 44 -8.23 -2.68 5.37
C GLY A 44 -7.24 -1.53 5.25
N GLN A 45 -5.96 -1.79 5.42
CA GLN A 45 -4.92 -0.79 5.26
C GLN A 45 -4.88 -0.26 3.82
N LEU A 46 -4.95 -1.16 2.84
CA LEU A 46 -4.93 -0.78 1.43
C LEU A 46 -6.15 0.03 1.05
N PHE A 47 -7.31 -0.31 1.60
CA PHE A 47 -8.52 0.45 1.35
C PHE A 47 -8.37 1.91 1.79
N ALA A 48 -7.72 2.14 2.91
CA ALA A 48 -7.50 3.50 3.43
C ALA A 48 -6.60 4.34 2.52
N VAL A 49 -5.66 3.70 1.80
CA VAL A 49 -4.68 4.41 0.96
C VAL A 49 -4.78 4.02 -0.52
N LYS A 50 -5.87 3.41 -0.94
CA LYS A 50 -6.01 2.93 -2.32
C LYS A 50 -5.88 4.02 -3.36
N HIS A 51 -6.17 5.26 -2.99
CA HIS A 51 -6.01 6.41 -3.90
C HIS A 51 -4.54 6.78 -4.13
N MET A 52 -3.63 6.21 -3.35
CA MET A 52 -2.20 6.50 -3.43
C MET A 52 -1.40 5.32 -3.95
N VAL A 53 -1.97 4.12 -3.94
CA VAL A 53 -1.26 2.91 -4.31
C VAL A 53 -2.04 2.14 -5.35
N LYS A 54 -1.31 1.31 -6.10
CA LYS A 54 -1.90 0.36 -7.04
C LYS A 54 -1.77 -1.03 -6.42
N VAL A 55 -2.87 -1.75 -6.36
CA VAL A 55 -2.90 -3.10 -5.79
C VAL A 55 -3.19 -4.10 -6.90
N GLU A 56 -2.35 -5.12 -7.01
CA GLU A 56 -2.54 -6.20 -7.96
C GLU A 56 -2.55 -7.52 -7.21
N GLU A 57 -3.43 -8.42 -7.60
CA GLU A 57 -3.44 -9.76 -7.05
C GLU A 57 -2.35 -10.58 -7.74
N VAL A 58 -1.54 -11.24 -6.93
CA VAL A 58 -0.51 -12.14 -7.43
C VAL A 58 -0.92 -13.55 -7.06
N ASN A 59 -1.11 -14.37 -8.06
CA ASN A 59 -1.47 -15.75 -7.89
C ASN A 59 -0.19 -16.59 -7.90
N GLU A 60 0.22 -17.02 -6.71
CA GLU A 60 1.44 -17.84 -6.54
C GLU A 60 1.15 -19.31 -6.54
#